data_868eaf082d2d7104e33b040c165b3b17
#
_entry.id   868eaf082d2d7104e33b040c165b3b17
#
_cell.length_a   1.000
_cell.length_b   1.000
_cell.length_c   1.000
_cell.angle_alpha   90.00
_cell.angle_beta   90.00
_cell.angle_gamma   90.00
#
_symmetry.space_group_name_H-M   'P 1'
#
loop_
_entity.id
_entity.type
_entity.pdbx_description
1 polymer ?
#
loop_
_entity_poly.entity_id
_entity_poly.type
_entity_poly.pdbx_seq_one_letter_code
_entity_poly.pdbx_strand_id
1 'polypeptide(L)' 'AMTEDDVRPEALRRFEQMVEEVSRNASAVAQNTAAAKKSASDASASASEAATHATDAAASSRAASTS' A
#
# COMPACT_ATOMS: atom_id res chain seq x y z
N ALA A 1 -36.24 34.11 -0.08
CA ALA A 1 -35.14 33.79 -0.97
C ALA A 1 -33.79 33.93 -0.26
N MET A 2 -32.85 33.07 -0.57
CA MET A 2 -31.50 33.14 0.00
C MET A 2 -30.71 34.29 -0.64
N THR A 3 -30.00 35.04 0.18
CA THR A 3 -29.12 36.09 -0.27
C THR A 3 -27.69 35.55 -0.39
N GLU A 4 -26.79 36.32 -0.99
CA GLU A 4 -25.35 35.99 -1.01
C GLU A 4 -24.79 35.76 0.39
N ASP A 5 -25.24 36.60 1.35
CA ASP A 5 -24.77 36.49 2.73
C ASP A 5 -25.23 35.21 3.41
N ASP A 6 -26.36 34.64 2.97
CA ASP A 6 -26.84 33.36 3.50
C ASP A 6 -26.12 32.16 2.89
N VAL A 7 -25.72 32.29 1.61
CA VAL A 7 -25.07 31.20 0.87
C VAL A 7 -23.58 31.10 1.18
N ARG A 8 -22.92 32.25 1.40
CA ARG A 8 -21.46 32.32 1.59
C ARG A 8 -20.94 31.48 2.76
N PRO A 9 -21.54 31.53 3.95
CA PRO A 9 -21.04 30.72 5.07
C PRO A 9 -21.17 29.23 4.80
N GLU A 10 -22.23 28.79 4.13
CA GLU A 10 -22.42 27.38 3.79
C GLU A 10 -21.43 26.93 2.73
N ALA A 11 -21.18 27.77 1.73
CA ALA A 11 -20.20 27.45 0.69
C ALA A 11 -18.79 27.33 1.29
N LEU A 12 -18.43 28.22 2.22
CA LEU A 12 -17.15 28.14 2.93
C LEU A 12 -17.03 26.86 3.73
N ARG A 13 -18.10 26.47 4.43
CA ARG A 13 -18.09 25.23 5.22
C ARG A 13 -17.91 24.02 4.32
N ARG A 14 -18.60 23.98 3.18
CA ARG A 14 -18.44 22.89 2.21
C ARG A 14 -17.04 22.84 1.64
N PHE A 15 -16.47 24.00 1.37
CA PHE A 15 -15.09 24.07 0.90
C PHE A 15 -14.12 23.53 1.94
N GLU A 16 -14.28 23.92 3.20
CA GLU A 16 -13.46 23.43 4.30
C GLU A 16 -13.56 21.91 4.45
N GLN A 17 -14.78 21.37 4.33
CA GLN A 17 -14.99 19.93 4.37
C GLN A 17 -14.30 19.20 3.23
N MET A 18 -14.32 19.79 2.03
CA MET A 18 -13.61 19.23 0.88
C MET A 18 -12.09 19.21 1.10
N VAL A 19 -11.55 20.29 1.65
CA VAL A 19 -10.12 20.37 1.98
C VAL A 19 -9.74 19.31 3.01
N GLU A 20 -10.56 19.10 4.02
CA GLU A 20 -10.35 18.03 5.01
C GLU A 20 -10.38 16.64 4.39
N GLU A 21 -11.33 16.40 3.50
CA GLU A 21 -11.44 15.11 2.80
C GLU A 21 -10.23 14.85 1.90
N VAL A 22 -9.79 15.87 1.17
CA VAL A 22 -8.60 15.75 0.33
C VAL A 22 -7.37 15.43 1.18
N SER A 23 -7.24 16.10 2.32
CA SER A 23 -6.15 15.84 3.27
C SER A 23 -6.16 14.42 3.80
N ARG A 24 -7.33 13.93 4.21
CA ARG A 24 -7.48 12.56 4.70
C ARG A 24 -7.16 11.54 3.59
N ASN A 25 -7.64 11.80 2.39
CA ASN A 25 -7.40 10.92 1.24
C ASN A 25 -5.93 10.88 0.86
N ALA A 26 -5.25 12.03 0.88
CA ALA A 26 -3.81 12.09 0.62
C ALA A 26 -3.03 11.27 1.65
N SER A 27 -3.42 11.38 2.91
CA SER A 27 -2.82 10.60 4.01
C SER A 27 -3.04 9.10 3.81
N ALA A 28 -4.27 8.71 3.44
CA ALA A 28 -4.60 7.30 3.18
C ALA A 28 -3.80 6.75 1.99
N VAL A 29 -3.66 7.53 0.92
CA VAL A 29 -2.86 7.13 -0.24
C VAL A 29 -1.40 6.93 0.15
N ALA A 30 -0.83 7.84 0.96
CA ALA A 30 0.55 7.71 1.44
C ALA A 30 0.74 6.43 2.26
N GLN A 31 -0.20 6.13 3.16
CA GLN A 31 -0.16 4.92 3.99
C GLN A 31 -0.30 3.66 3.14
N ASN A 32 -1.22 3.67 2.18
CA ASN A 32 -1.44 2.53 1.29
C ASN A 32 -0.24 2.29 0.38
N THR A 33 0.40 3.36 -0.09
CA THR A 33 1.62 3.26 -0.89
C THR A 33 2.75 2.62 -0.09
N ALA A 34 2.94 3.04 1.16
CA ALA A 34 3.94 2.46 2.04
C ALA A 34 3.66 0.98 2.31
N ALA A 35 2.39 0.62 2.55
CA ALA A 35 1.98 -0.75 2.77
C ALA A 35 2.22 -1.62 1.52
N ALA A 36 1.92 -1.09 0.34
CA ALA A 36 2.16 -1.80 -0.92
C ALA A 36 3.65 -2.03 -1.16
N LYS A 37 4.49 -1.06 -0.86
CA LYS A 37 5.94 -1.20 -0.98
C LYS A 37 6.48 -2.29 -0.04
N LYS A 38 5.98 -2.31 1.19
CA LYS A 38 6.34 -3.33 2.17
C LYS A 38 5.94 -4.72 1.68
N SER A 39 4.70 -4.85 1.19
CA SER A 39 4.20 -6.13 0.66
C SER A 39 5.03 -6.62 -0.53
N ALA A 40 5.41 -5.71 -1.43
CA ALA A 40 6.26 -6.05 -2.57
C ALA A 40 7.65 -6.52 -2.12
N SER A 41 8.21 -5.86 -1.12
CA SER A 41 9.50 -6.23 -0.52
C SER A 41 9.42 -7.60 0.14
N ASP A 42 8.35 -7.86 0.90
CA ASP A 42 8.12 -9.15 1.57
C ASP A 42 7.94 -10.27 0.54
N ALA A 43 7.23 -10.00 -0.55
CA ALA A 43 7.04 -10.97 -1.63
C ALA A 43 8.36 -11.31 -2.32
N SER A 44 9.21 -10.30 -2.54
CA SER A 44 10.53 -10.49 -3.12
C SER A 44 11.42 -11.36 -2.22
N ALA A 45 11.40 -11.11 -0.91
CA ALA A 45 12.14 -11.91 0.07
C ALA A 45 11.65 -13.36 0.08
N SER A 46 10.32 -13.57 0.06
CA SER A 46 9.74 -14.91 0.03
C SER A 46 10.11 -15.66 -1.24
N ALA A 47 10.13 -14.98 -2.39
CA ALA A 47 10.54 -15.59 -3.65
C ALA A 47 12.01 -16.01 -3.61
N SER A 48 12.87 -15.20 -3.02
CA SER A 48 14.29 -15.51 -2.84
C SER A 48 14.49 -16.73 -1.93
N GLU A 49 13.75 -16.80 -0.84
CA GLU A 49 13.77 -17.96 0.07
C GLU A 49 13.31 -19.23 -0.62
N ALA A 50 12.23 -19.15 -1.39
CA ALA A 50 11.71 -20.27 -2.13
C ALA A 50 12.74 -20.80 -3.14
N ALA A 51 13.43 -19.89 -3.84
CA ALA A 51 14.50 -20.26 -4.77
C ALA A 51 15.67 -20.95 -4.07
N THR A 52 16.05 -20.46 -2.90
CA THR A 52 17.11 -21.06 -2.09
C THR A 52 16.72 -22.47 -1.64
N HIS A 53 15.49 -22.64 -1.14
CA HIS A 53 14.99 -23.96 -0.73
C HIS A 53 14.91 -24.94 -1.89
N ALA A 54 14.52 -24.48 -3.08
CA ALA A 54 14.49 -25.34 -4.27
C ALA A 54 15.90 -25.78 -4.67
N THR A 55 16.87 -24.88 -4.59
CA THR A 55 18.28 -25.20 -4.88
C THR A 55 18.82 -26.22 -3.87
N ASP A 56 18.53 -26.03 -2.59
CA ASP A 56 18.97 -26.95 -1.53
C ASP A 56 18.33 -28.33 -1.69
N ALA A 57 17.06 -28.37 -2.02
CA ALA A 57 16.37 -29.64 -2.26
C ALA A 57 16.95 -30.40 -3.45
N ALA A 58 17.28 -29.69 -4.53
CA ALA A 58 17.92 -30.28 -5.69
C ALA A 58 19.30 -30.86 -5.36
N ALA A 59 20.08 -30.10 -4.56
CA ALA A 59 21.39 -30.58 -4.11
C ALA A 59 21.30 -31.81 -3.22
N SER A 60 20.33 -31.81 -2.29
CA SER A 60 20.08 -32.97 -1.42
C SER A 60 19.66 -34.20 -2.22
N SER A 61 18.82 -34.01 -3.23
CA SER A 61 18.37 -35.08 -4.11
C SER A 61 19.55 -35.70 -4.89
N ARG A 62 20.45 -34.86 -5.40
CA ARG A 62 21.67 -35.31 -6.09
C ARG A 62 22.59 -36.07 -5.16
N ALA A 63 22.79 -35.59 -3.95
CA ALA A 63 23.62 -36.24 -2.95
C ALA A 63 23.05 -37.63 -2.59
N ALA A 64 21.76 -37.74 -2.43
CA ALA A 64 21.09 -39.01 -2.16
C ALA A 64 21.26 -40.01 -3.32
N SER A 65 21.21 -39.51 -4.57
CA SER A 65 21.38 -40.33 -5.78
C SER A 65 22.79 -40.90 -5.91
N THR A 66 23.79 -40.20 -5.42
CA THR A 66 25.19 -40.63 -5.54
C THR A 66 25.67 -41.47 -4.38
N SER A 67 24.87 -41.53 -3.31
CA SER A 67 25.17 -42.38 -2.18
C SER A 67 24.82 -43.83 -2.48
#